data_9fe903315438bacbbc82a8312bad99d0
#
_entry.id   9fe903315438bacbbc82a8312bad99d0
#
_cell.length_a   1.000
_cell.length_b   1.000
_cell.length_c   1.000
_cell.angle_alpha   90.00
_cell.angle_beta   90.00
_cell.angle_gamma   90.00
#
_symmetry.space_group_name_H-M   'P 1'
#
loop_
_entity.id
_entity.type
_entity.pdbx_description
1 polymer ?
#
loop_
_entity_poly.entity_id
_entity_poly.type
_entity_poly.pdbx_seq_one_letter_code
_entity_poly.pdbx_strand_id
1 'polypeptide(L)'
;MKSIVIILAGGKGSRISASEYKQYIDVNGRTILEHTLIKFKQVFNKKSTIIVIPQLQKKSDLLNIYNKFTSHNLVYGGISRKESVESALRYINELEEKPENILIHDAARPNISLKLIKDIKKNINKKNVNFVIPYTNIHSTIKEKKSNQIKTVNRKKYITTQTPQAFKYKIANKIYFNKYLVTDDAELAEIYKIPRGLYIKGENENFKITTKKDLDLFKKIIISRISFKVGNGFDVHRLVKGDGIMLGGIKVKSDKKLAGHSDGDVIIHALCDSILGALSKKDIGTYFPSSDLKFKDADSSNFLTKIMKFINNSSYNISNVDITIICQAPSLKNYKEKIKKNLLKLTKLKSNQLNVKAKTTDYLGLIGNSKAISCWITTTIKN
;
A
#
# COMPACT_ATOMS: atom_id res chain seq x y z
N MET A 1 -17.82 -6.65 21.63
CA MET A 1 -16.94 -5.89 20.68
C MET A 1 -17.02 -4.40 20.97
N LYS A 2 -15.87 -3.68 21.14
CA LYS A 2 -15.91 -2.28 21.61
C LYS A 2 -16.33 -1.26 20.55
N SER A 3 -15.88 -1.39 19.32
CA SER A 3 -16.23 -0.47 18.22
C SER A 3 -16.19 -1.16 16.87
N ILE A 4 -17.12 -0.84 15.99
CA ILE A 4 -17.19 -1.24 14.59
C ILE A 4 -17.00 0.00 13.70
N VAL A 5 -16.30 -0.15 12.58
CA VAL A 5 -16.25 0.86 11.52
C VAL A 5 -17.07 0.38 10.31
N ILE A 6 -17.91 1.28 9.81
CA ILE A 6 -18.71 1.10 8.58
C ILE A 6 -18.08 1.97 7.50
N ILE A 7 -17.57 1.33 6.44
CA ILE A 7 -16.96 2.02 5.28
C ILE A 7 -17.98 2.03 4.15
N LEU A 8 -18.47 3.21 3.81
CA LEU A 8 -19.49 3.38 2.78
C LEU A 8 -18.86 3.43 1.38
N ALA A 9 -18.99 2.33 0.65
CA ALA A 9 -18.46 2.15 -0.70
C ALA A 9 -19.56 1.88 -1.76
N GLY A 10 -20.85 2.20 -1.46
CA GLY A 10 -22.00 1.96 -2.35
C GLY A 10 -22.34 3.07 -3.34
N GLY A 11 -21.78 4.28 -3.20
CA GLY A 11 -22.19 5.44 -4.00
C GLY A 11 -21.76 5.38 -5.46
N LYS A 12 -22.64 5.73 -6.43
CA LYS A 12 -22.38 5.67 -7.89
C LYS A 12 -21.28 6.63 -8.38
N GLY A 13 -21.07 7.78 -7.72
CA GLY A 13 -19.97 8.69 -8.05
C GLY A 13 -20.01 9.30 -9.46
N SER A 14 -21.20 9.51 -10.05
CA SER A 14 -21.48 9.94 -11.43
C SER A 14 -20.74 11.21 -11.90
N ARG A 15 -20.24 12.03 -10.97
CA ARG A 15 -19.46 13.26 -11.29
C ARG A 15 -18.01 13.01 -11.71
N ILE A 16 -17.48 11.79 -11.55
CA ILE A 16 -16.10 11.43 -11.92
C ILE A 16 -16.10 10.52 -13.16
N SER A 17 -16.95 9.51 -13.16
CA SER A 17 -17.13 8.57 -14.27
C SER A 17 -18.61 8.17 -14.37
N ALA A 18 -19.12 8.09 -15.59
CA ALA A 18 -20.47 7.58 -15.83
C ALA A 18 -20.54 6.04 -15.75
N SER A 19 -19.42 5.36 -15.99
CA SER A 19 -19.35 3.89 -16.13
C SER A 19 -18.74 3.18 -14.91
N GLU A 20 -17.96 3.87 -14.07
CA GLU A 20 -17.25 3.25 -12.97
C GLU A 20 -17.61 3.85 -11.61
N TYR A 21 -17.74 2.99 -10.61
CA TYR A 21 -17.86 3.43 -9.23
C TYR A 21 -16.52 4.03 -8.75
N LYS A 22 -16.51 5.31 -8.42
CA LYS A 22 -15.28 6.06 -8.09
C LYS A 22 -14.38 5.42 -7.03
N GLN A 23 -14.97 4.74 -6.04
CA GLN A 23 -14.23 4.10 -4.96
C GLN A 23 -13.44 2.87 -5.40
N TYR A 24 -13.67 2.37 -6.60
CA TYR A 24 -12.95 1.24 -7.21
C TYR A 24 -11.94 1.67 -8.29
N ILE A 25 -11.83 2.97 -8.56
CA ILE A 25 -10.79 3.50 -9.46
C ILE A 25 -9.42 3.19 -8.87
N ASP A 26 -8.53 2.64 -9.71
CA ASP A 26 -7.15 2.36 -9.34
C ASP A 26 -6.32 3.66 -9.25
N VAL A 27 -5.57 3.75 -8.16
CA VAL A 27 -4.57 4.78 -7.94
C VAL A 27 -3.30 4.11 -7.46
N ASN A 28 -2.31 4.01 -8.35
CA ASN A 28 -1.01 3.38 -8.08
C ASN A 28 -1.12 1.92 -7.58
N GLY A 29 -1.89 1.09 -8.29
CA GLY A 29 -2.03 -0.34 -8.03
C GLY A 29 -2.98 -0.70 -6.87
N ARG A 30 -3.73 0.29 -6.35
CA ARG A 30 -4.75 0.10 -5.31
C ARG A 30 -5.98 0.95 -5.61
N THR A 31 -7.14 0.43 -5.35
CA THR A 31 -8.38 1.21 -5.46
C THR A 31 -8.48 2.27 -4.34
N ILE A 32 -9.27 3.32 -4.56
CA ILE A 32 -9.55 4.34 -3.54
C ILE A 32 -10.05 3.70 -2.24
N LEU A 33 -10.91 2.68 -2.32
CA LEU A 33 -11.39 1.92 -1.18
C LEU A 33 -10.22 1.23 -0.44
N GLU A 34 -9.28 0.61 -1.15
CA GLU A 34 -8.13 -0.03 -0.53
C GLU A 34 -7.22 0.97 0.18
N HIS A 35 -7.00 2.16 -0.40
CA HIS A 35 -6.27 3.23 0.29
C HIS A 35 -6.96 3.63 1.61
N THR A 36 -8.29 3.69 1.63
CA THR A 36 -9.07 3.95 2.85
C THR A 36 -8.91 2.80 3.85
N LEU A 37 -9.12 1.55 3.42
CA LEU A 37 -9.05 0.37 4.28
C LEU A 37 -7.67 0.17 4.93
N ILE A 38 -6.58 0.47 4.23
CA ILE A 38 -5.22 0.40 4.78
C ILE A 38 -5.07 1.29 6.03
N LYS A 39 -5.72 2.45 6.07
CA LYS A 39 -5.70 3.34 7.23
C LYS A 39 -6.49 2.76 8.39
N PHE A 40 -7.69 2.29 8.12
CA PHE A 40 -8.57 1.72 9.16
C PHE A 40 -8.05 0.39 9.70
N LYS A 41 -7.41 -0.45 8.87
CA LYS A 41 -6.81 -1.73 9.27
C LYS A 41 -5.78 -1.60 10.40
N GLN A 42 -5.16 -0.43 10.56
CA GLN A 42 -4.20 -0.18 11.64
C GLN A 42 -4.89 0.08 13.00
N VAL A 43 -6.21 0.29 13.02
CA VAL A 43 -7.00 0.61 14.23
C VAL A 43 -8.14 -0.38 14.45
N PHE A 44 -8.62 -1.03 13.40
CA PHE A 44 -9.72 -1.99 13.40
C PHE A 44 -9.27 -3.28 12.71
N ASN A 45 -9.66 -4.43 13.27
CA ASN A 45 -9.45 -5.71 12.61
C ASN A 45 -10.57 -5.99 11.58
N LYS A 46 -10.43 -7.09 10.82
CA LYS A 46 -11.41 -7.45 9.79
C LYS A 46 -12.80 -7.70 10.35
N LYS A 47 -12.92 -8.34 11.53
CA LYS A 47 -14.20 -8.62 12.18
C LYS A 47 -14.93 -7.36 12.63
N SER A 48 -14.19 -6.29 12.94
CA SER A 48 -14.74 -4.99 13.33
C SER A 48 -14.84 -3.97 12.18
N THR A 49 -14.70 -4.42 10.93
CA THR A 49 -14.84 -3.59 9.73
C THR A 49 -15.94 -4.14 8.84
N ILE A 50 -16.95 -3.30 8.57
CA ILE A 50 -18.03 -3.58 7.62
C ILE A 50 -17.82 -2.71 6.40
N ILE A 51 -17.85 -3.30 5.22
CA ILE A 51 -17.78 -2.59 3.94
C ILE A 51 -19.17 -2.63 3.30
N VAL A 52 -19.75 -1.46 3.08
CA VAL A 52 -21.04 -1.35 2.40
C VAL A 52 -20.77 -1.18 0.90
N ILE A 53 -21.11 -2.19 0.12
CA ILE A 53 -20.91 -2.25 -1.33
C ILE A 53 -22.20 -1.90 -2.09
N PRO A 54 -22.13 -1.46 -3.37
CA PRO A 54 -23.34 -1.15 -4.13
C PRO A 54 -24.17 -2.39 -4.45
N GLN A 55 -25.48 -2.22 -4.59
CA GLN A 55 -26.32 -3.19 -5.29
C GLN A 55 -26.04 -3.07 -6.80
N LEU A 56 -25.27 -3.99 -7.36
CA LEU A 56 -24.89 -3.97 -8.77
C LEU A 56 -25.86 -4.78 -9.60
N GLN A 57 -26.19 -4.27 -10.79
CA GLN A 57 -27.09 -4.94 -11.73
C GLN A 57 -26.42 -6.10 -12.48
N LYS A 58 -25.08 -6.14 -12.57
CA LYS A 58 -24.33 -7.20 -13.25
C LYS A 58 -23.53 -8.04 -12.27
N LYS A 59 -23.76 -9.36 -12.27
CA LYS A 59 -23.03 -10.34 -11.44
C LYS A 59 -21.50 -10.30 -11.64
N SER A 60 -21.02 -10.00 -12.87
CA SER A 60 -19.59 -9.94 -13.19
C SER A 60 -18.83 -8.86 -12.42
N ASP A 61 -19.44 -7.68 -12.22
CA ASP A 61 -18.80 -6.56 -11.52
C ASP A 61 -18.75 -6.79 -10.01
N LEU A 62 -19.76 -7.51 -9.49
CA LEU A 62 -19.82 -7.97 -8.09
C LEU A 62 -18.74 -8.99 -7.77
N LEU A 63 -18.47 -9.94 -8.69
CA LEU A 63 -17.49 -11.01 -8.46
C LEU A 63 -16.08 -10.44 -8.20
N ASN A 64 -15.67 -9.45 -8.97
CA ASN A 64 -14.35 -8.82 -8.79
C ASN A 64 -14.24 -8.08 -7.47
N ILE A 65 -15.28 -7.32 -7.09
CA ILE A 65 -15.32 -6.59 -5.81
C ILE A 65 -15.45 -7.59 -4.66
N TYR A 66 -16.36 -8.54 -4.77
CA TYR A 66 -16.61 -9.58 -3.77
C TYR A 66 -15.32 -10.37 -3.51
N ASN A 67 -14.69 -10.95 -4.54
CA ASN A 67 -13.48 -11.75 -4.42
C ASN A 67 -12.31 -10.99 -3.78
N LYS A 68 -12.21 -9.68 -4.04
CA LYS A 68 -11.14 -8.84 -3.48
C LYS A 68 -11.32 -8.54 -1.98
N PHE A 69 -12.56 -8.55 -1.49
CA PHE A 69 -12.90 -8.15 -0.12
C PHE A 69 -13.61 -9.22 0.71
N THR A 70 -13.69 -10.46 0.25
CA THR A 70 -14.38 -11.59 0.93
C THR A 70 -13.93 -11.83 2.36
N SER A 71 -12.73 -11.41 2.71
CA SER A 71 -12.23 -11.53 4.09
C SER A 71 -12.78 -10.47 5.05
N HIS A 72 -13.66 -9.57 4.59
CA HIS A 72 -14.34 -8.55 5.39
C HIS A 72 -15.84 -8.82 5.45
N ASN A 73 -16.54 -8.21 6.40
CA ASN A 73 -17.99 -8.24 6.45
C ASN A 73 -18.54 -7.33 5.35
N LEU A 74 -19.13 -7.92 4.30
CA LEU A 74 -19.71 -7.19 3.18
C LEU A 74 -21.22 -7.07 3.36
N VAL A 75 -21.76 -5.86 3.18
CA VAL A 75 -23.18 -5.56 3.26
C VAL A 75 -23.58 -4.79 2.00
N TYR A 76 -24.72 -5.12 1.40
CA TYR A 76 -25.28 -4.36 0.29
C TYR A 76 -25.88 -3.04 0.80
N GLY A 77 -25.49 -1.92 0.19
CA GLY A 77 -26.06 -0.61 0.48
C GLY A 77 -27.44 -0.39 -0.13
N GLY A 78 -28.09 0.67 0.29
CA GLY A 78 -29.35 1.14 -0.28
C GLY A 78 -29.13 2.17 -1.41
N ILE A 79 -30.21 2.81 -1.84
CA ILE A 79 -30.24 3.85 -2.88
C ILE A 79 -29.55 5.12 -2.39
N SER A 80 -29.71 5.45 -1.10
CA SER A 80 -29.13 6.62 -0.43
C SER A 80 -27.98 6.25 0.49
N ARG A 81 -27.21 7.29 0.92
CA ARG A 81 -26.17 7.15 1.93
C ARG A 81 -26.73 6.68 3.26
N LYS A 82 -27.88 7.23 3.68
CA LYS A 82 -28.59 6.86 4.91
C LYS A 82 -29.01 5.39 4.88
N GLU A 83 -29.67 4.93 3.81
CA GLU A 83 -30.09 3.53 3.66
C GLU A 83 -28.88 2.57 3.67
N SER A 84 -27.75 3.01 3.15
CA SER A 84 -26.51 2.23 3.20
C SER A 84 -26.01 2.05 4.65
N VAL A 85 -26.17 3.06 5.51
CA VAL A 85 -25.86 2.94 6.93
C VAL A 85 -26.91 2.06 7.64
N GLU A 86 -28.19 2.22 7.31
CA GLU A 86 -29.26 1.35 7.84
C GLU A 86 -29.01 -0.12 7.54
N SER A 87 -28.58 -0.44 6.32
CA SER A 87 -28.23 -1.82 5.94
C SER A 87 -27.12 -2.37 6.83
N ALA A 88 -26.07 -1.57 7.08
CA ALA A 88 -24.99 -1.97 7.98
C ALA A 88 -25.48 -2.12 9.44
N LEU A 89 -26.39 -1.26 9.90
CA LEU A 89 -26.98 -1.35 11.24
C LEU A 89 -27.86 -2.60 11.37
N ARG A 90 -28.65 -2.98 10.34
CA ARG A 90 -29.41 -4.25 10.33
C ARG A 90 -28.46 -5.43 10.48
N TYR A 91 -27.38 -5.47 9.71
CA TYR A 91 -26.35 -6.51 9.85
C TYR A 91 -25.76 -6.55 11.28
N ILE A 92 -25.46 -5.38 11.89
CA ILE A 92 -24.96 -5.32 13.27
C ILE A 92 -26.02 -5.82 14.26
N ASN A 93 -27.31 -5.57 13.99
CA ASN A 93 -28.41 -6.06 14.83
C ASN A 93 -28.55 -7.59 14.82
N GLU A 94 -27.99 -8.29 13.84
CA GLU A 94 -27.98 -9.75 13.75
C GLU A 94 -26.78 -10.38 14.47
N LEU A 95 -25.70 -9.58 14.76
CA LEU A 95 -24.55 -10.11 15.46
C LEU A 95 -24.90 -10.53 16.88
N GLU A 96 -24.31 -11.60 17.40
CA GLU A 96 -24.47 -12.02 18.80
C GLU A 96 -24.01 -10.95 19.77
N GLU A 97 -22.80 -10.41 19.55
CA GLU A 97 -22.20 -9.37 20.38
C GLU A 97 -22.30 -8.00 19.69
N LYS A 98 -23.09 -7.09 20.26
CA LYS A 98 -23.27 -5.72 19.76
C LYS A 98 -22.08 -4.83 20.14
N PRO A 99 -21.64 -3.90 19.28
CA PRO A 99 -20.61 -2.93 19.63
C PRO A 99 -21.14 -1.87 20.60
N GLU A 100 -20.24 -1.25 21.35
CA GLU A 100 -20.58 -0.04 22.12
C GLU A 100 -20.71 1.19 21.22
N ASN A 101 -19.86 1.26 20.18
CA ASN A 101 -19.74 2.41 19.28
C ASN A 101 -19.65 1.98 17.83
N ILE A 102 -20.12 2.85 16.94
CA ILE A 102 -19.90 2.75 15.50
C ILE A 102 -19.19 3.99 14.98
N LEU A 103 -18.37 3.81 13.94
CA LEU A 103 -17.78 4.89 13.17
C LEU A 103 -18.21 4.72 11.71
N ILE A 104 -18.73 5.78 11.10
CA ILE A 104 -19.22 5.77 9.71
C ILE A 104 -18.29 6.60 8.86
N HIS A 105 -17.70 6.02 7.83
CA HIS A 105 -16.71 6.69 6.99
C HIS A 105 -16.99 6.50 5.51
N ASP A 106 -16.84 7.59 4.75
CA ASP A 106 -16.93 7.55 3.29
C ASP A 106 -15.66 6.92 2.69
N ALA A 107 -15.79 5.83 1.95
CA ALA A 107 -14.66 5.22 1.20
C ALA A 107 -13.94 6.22 0.27
N ALA A 108 -14.64 7.27 -0.14
CA ALA A 108 -14.10 8.33 -0.99
C ALA A 108 -13.28 9.39 -0.24
N ARG A 109 -12.91 9.16 1.03
CA ARG A 109 -11.95 9.98 1.81
C ARG A 109 -10.70 9.17 2.18
N PRO A 110 -9.91 8.73 1.19
CA PRO A 110 -8.80 7.80 1.41
C PRO A 110 -7.59 8.45 2.10
N ASN A 111 -7.57 9.78 2.20
CA ASN A 111 -6.42 10.51 2.72
C ASN A 111 -6.50 10.84 4.22
N ILE A 112 -7.45 10.25 4.93
CA ILE A 112 -7.57 10.39 6.38
C ILE A 112 -6.28 9.96 7.10
N SER A 113 -5.88 10.70 8.15
CA SER A 113 -4.75 10.32 8.99
C SER A 113 -5.11 9.28 10.05
N LEU A 114 -4.10 8.51 10.47
CA LEU A 114 -4.25 7.60 11.61
C LEU A 114 -4.55 8.33 12.91
N LYS A 115 -4.01 9.55 13.05
CA LYS A 115 -4.25 10.40 14.22
C LYS A 115 -5.73 10.71 14.35
N LEU A 116 -6.38 11.19 13.29
CA LEU A 116 -7.80 11.54 13.32
C LEU A 116 -8.67 10.31 13.62
N ILE A 117 -8.37 9.14 13.03
CA ILE A 117 -9.10 7.90 13.34
C ILE A 117 -8.97 7.53 14.82
N LYS A 118 -7.76 7.59 15.37
CA LYS A 118 -7.50 7.30 16.79
C LYS A 118 -8.16 8.31 17.71
N ASP A 119 -8.14 9.59 17.38
CA ASP A 119 -8.73 10.67 18.17
C ASP A 119 -10.26 10.53 18.23
N ILE A 120 -10.92 10.22 17.10
CA ILE A 120 -12.37 9.95 17.07
C ILE A 120 -12.69 8.73 17.94
N LYS A 121 -11.95 7.62 17.75
CA LYS A 121 -12.14 6.39 18.54
C LYS A 121 -11.93 6.61 20.04
N LYS A 122 -10.92 7.40 20.42
CA LYS A 122 -10.65 7.76 21.81
C LYS A 122 -11.80 8.58 22.41
N ASN A 123 -12.29 9.57 21.68
CA ASN A 123 -13.32 10.48 22.19
C ASN A 123 -14.69 9.80 22.29
N ILE A 124 -15.11 8.98 21.34
CA ILE A 124 -16.39 8.26 21.42
C ILE A 124 -16.41 7.22 22.56
N ASN A 125 -15.25 6.73 22.99
CA ASN A 125 -15.15 5.81 24.12
C ASN A 125 -15.39 6.48 25.49
N LYS A 126 -15.41 7.81 25.57
CA LYS A 126 -15.72 8.54 26.82
C LYS A 126 -17.18 8.29 27.21
N LYS A 127 -17.43 8.09 28.53
CA LYS A 127 -18.78 7.79 29.06
C LYS A 127 -19.80 8.89 28.73
N ASN A 128 -19.38 10.16 28.75
CA ASN A 128 -20.22 11.32 28.56
C ASN A 128 -20.28 11.85 27.13
N VAL A 129 -19.89 11.05 26.11
CA VAL A 129 -19.91 11.45 24.70
C VAL A 129 -20.83 10.50 23.94
N ASN A 130 -21.83 11.03 23.28
CA ASN A 130 -22.83 10.29 22.53
C ASN A 130 -22.50 10.23 21.03
N PHE A 131 -21.87 11.29 20.50
CA PHE A 131 -21.36 11.31 19.13
C PHE A 131 -20.11 12.18 19.01
N VAL A 132 -19.29 11.92 17.98
CA VAL A 132 -18.07 12.68 17.65
C VAL A 132 -18.07 12.98 16.18
N ILE A 133 -18.00 14.26 15.81
CA ILE A 133 -18.03 14.74 14.43
C ILE A 133 -16.77 15.56 14.16
N PRO A 134 -15.93 15.17 13.19
CA PRO A 134 -14.81 15.99 12.76
C PRO A 134 -15.29 17.12 11.83
N TYR A 135 -14.72 18.31 11.98
CA TYR A 135 -15.05 19.48 11.17
C TYR A 135 -13.83 20.26 10.73
N THR A 136 -13.97 21.03 9.66
CA THR A 136 -12.98 22.04 9.25
C THR A 136 -13.64 23.42 9.12
N ASN A 137 -12.84 24.46 9.35
CA ASN A 137 -13.28 25.83 9.14
C ASN A 137 -13.35 26.13 7.65
N ILE A 138 -14.24 27.06 7.28
CA ILE A 138 -14.35 27.54 5.91
C ILE A 138 -13.42 28.74 5.73
N HIS A 139 -12.46 28.63 4.81
CA HIS A 139 -11.48 29.69 4.54
C HIS A 139 -11.95 30.65 3.42
N SER A 140 -12.79 30.19 2.50
CA SER A 140 -13.33 30.99 1.41
C SER A 140 -14.48 31.88 1.90
N THR A 141 -14.74 32.98 1.19
CA THR A 141 -15.93 33.81 1.42
C THR A 141 -17.19 33.02 1.03
N ILE A 142 -18.15 32.93 1.95
CA ILE A 142 -19.42 32.27 1.70
C ILE A 142 -20.43 33.29 1.24
N LYS A 143 -21.17 32.94 0.18
CA LYS A 143 -22.31 33.69 -0.32
C LYS A 143 -23.57 32.84 -0.20
N GLU A 144 -24.57 33.37 0.45
CA GLU A 144 -25.94 32.83 0.43
C GLU A 144 -26.60 33.25 -0.89
N LYS A 145 -27.12 32.29 -1.64
CA LYS A 145 -27.87 32.55 -2.87
C LYS A 145 -29.36 32.28 -2.64
N LYS A 146 -30.17 33.32 -2.69
CA LYS A 146 -31.63 33.21 -2.63
C LYS A 146 -32.21 33.79 -3.90
N SER A 147 -32.82 32.94 -4.74
CA SER A 147 -33.37 33.36 -6.03
C SER A 147 -32.39 34.23 -6.83
N ASN A 148 -32.65 35.53 -6.96
CA ASN A 148 -31.80 36.48 -7.70
C ASN A 148 -30.86 37.33 -6.83
N GLN A 149 -30.80 37.06 -5.52
CA GLN A 149 -29.96 37.82 -4.59
C GLN A 149 -28.79 36.97 -4.09
N ILE A 150 -27.60 37.59 -4.05
CA ILE A 150 -26.40 37.00 -3.48
C ILE A 150 -25.93 37.86 -2.32
N LYS A 151 -25.91 37.29 -1.11
CA LYS A 151 -25.50 37.97 0.12
C LYS A 151 -24.28 37.34 0.72
N THR A 152 -23.30 38.14 1.15
CA THR A 152 -22.14 37.64 1.94
C THR A 152 -22.63 37.28 3.36
N VAL A 153 -22.26 36.08 3.82
CA VAL A 153 -22.52 35.64 5.17
C VAL A 153 -21.22 35.53 5.97
N ASN A 154 -21.34 35.69 7.29
CA ASN A 154 -20.18 35.55 8.16
C ASN A 154 -19.72 34.10 8.22
N ARG A 155 -18.64 33.76 7.50
CA ARG A 155 -18.08 32.40 7.43
C ARG A 155 -17.72 31.80 8.79
N LYS A 156 -17.45 32.60 9.84
CA LYS A 156 -17.10 32.12 11.17
C LYS A 156 -18.26 31.36 11.85
N LYS A 157 -19.49 31.52 11.36
CA LYS A 157 -20.68 30.80 11.82
C LYS A 157 -20.89 29.44 11.13
N TYR A 158 -20.04 29.07 10.19
CA TYR A 158 -20.20 27.88 9.37
C TYR A 158 -18.95 27.01 9.42
N ILE A 159 -19.17 25.72 9.42
CA ILE A 159 -18.14 24.69 9.37
C ILE A 159 -18.50 23.67 8.30
N THR A 160 -17.53 22.89 7.84
CA THR A 160 -17.80 21.71 7.01
C THR A 160 -17.51 20.46 7.83
N THR A 161 -18.46 19.54 7.86
CA THR A 161 -18.26 18.24 8.53
C THR A 161 -17.50 17.25 7.67
N GLN A 162 -16.80 16.36 8.32
CA GLN A 162 -16.06 15.28 7.67
C GLN A 162 -16.47 13.92 8.25
N THR A 163 -15.94 12.84 7.70
CA THR A 163 -16.05 11.50 8.26
C THR A 163 -14.66 10.98 8.65
N PRO A 164 -14.52 10.05 9.62
CA PRO A 164 -15.58 9.26 10.28
C PRO A 164 -16.44 10.07 11.23
N GLN A 165 -17.75 9.87 11.16
CA GLN A 165 -18.67 10.33 12.18
C GLN A 165 -18.98 9.16 13.11
N ALA A 166 -18.77 9.35 14.41
CA ALA A 166 -18.89 8.28 15.40
C ALA A 166 -20.08 8.49 16.33
N PHE A 167 -20.77 7.40 16.67
CA PHE A 167 -21.93 7.40 17.54
C PHE A 167 -21.85 6.25 18.54
N LYS A 168 -22.46 6.43 19.72
CA LYS A 168 -22.86 5.29 20.55
C LYS A 168 -23.83 4.42 19.75
N TYR A 169 -23.59 3.11 19.70
CA TYR A 169 -24.40 2.20 18.90
C TYR A 169 -25.89 2.29 19.20
N LYS A 170 -26.26 2.31 20.49
CA LYS A 170 -27.66 2.43 20.92
C LYS A 170 -28.33 3.70 20.37
N ILE A 171 -27.58 4.80 20.27
CA ILE A 171 -28.09 6.07 19.72
C ILE A 171 -28.26 5.94 18.22
N ALA A 172 -27.23 5.49 17.50
CA ALA A 172 -27.32 5.30 16.07
C ALA A 172 -28.50 4.40 15.69
N ASN A 173 -28.64 3.25 16.36
CA ASN A 173 -29.76 2.34 16.11
C ASN A 173 -31.13 2.97 16.33
N LYS A 174 -31.24 3.96 17.26
CA LYS A 174 -32.47 4.71 17.50
C LYS A 174 -32.76 5.75 16.42
N ILE A 175 -31.73 6.49 15.94
CA ILE A 175 -31.93 7.67 15.10
C ILE A 175 -31.90 7.38 13.61
N TYR A 176 -31.41 6.22 13.15
CA TYR A 176 -31.31 5.94 11.72
C TYR A 176 -32.62 5.42 11.11
N PHE A 177 -33.37 4.57 11.81
CA PHE A 177 -34.58 3.97 11.25
C PHE A 177 -35.77 4.94 11.30
N ASN A 178 -35.75 5.94 10.41
CA ASN A 178 -36.76 7.00 10.28
C ASN A 178 -36.93 7.42 8.81
N LYS A 179 -37.88 8.31 8.53
CA LYS A 179 -38.19 8.83 7.18
C LYS A 179 -37.45 10.10 6.79
N TYR A 180 -36.59 10.66 7.65
CA TYR A 180 -35.86 11.90 7.33
C TYR A 180 -34.84 11.66 6.23
N LEU A 181 -34.78 12.56 5.25
CA LEU A 181 -33.71 12.63 4.27
C LEU A 181 -32.64 13.55 4.82
N VAL A 182 -31.44 13.02 5.03
CA VAL A 182 -30.33 13.75 5.62
C VAL A 182 -29.10 13.72 4.71
N THR A 183 -28.29 14.76 4.81
CA THR A 183 -27.09 14.90 4.00
C THR A 183 -25.87 14.27 4.65
N ASP A 184 -25.81 14.26 5.99
CA ASP A 184 -24.79 13.57 6.76
C ASP A 184 -25.38 12.98 8.07
N ASP A 185 -24.53 12.26 8.81
CA ASP A 185 -25.00 11.56 10.02
C ASP A 185 -25.20 12.52 11.21
N ALA A 186 -24.48 13.66 11.21
CA ALA A 186 -24.59 14.69 12.25
C ALA A 186 -25.99 15.32 12.25
N GLU A 187 -26.59 15.53 11.07
CA GLU A 187 -27.92 16.08 10.91
C GLU A 187 -28.98 15.24 11.65
N LEU A 188 -28.84 13.91 11.68
CA LEU A 188 -29.74 13.07 12.51
C LEU A 188 -29.60 13.36 13.99
N ALA A 189 -28.37 13.57 14.48
CA ALA A 189 -28.17 13.90 15.89
C ALA A 189 -28.78 15.27 16.26
N GLU A 190 -28.78 16.21 15.32
CA GLU A 190 -29.39 17.53 15.46
C GLU A 190 -30.93 17.43 15.49
N ILE A 191 -31.54 16.73 14.52
CA ILE A 191 -32.98 16.50 14.42
C ILE A 191 -33.51 15.85 15.72
N TYR A 192 -32.80 14.82 16.20
CA TYR A 192 -33.17 14.10 17.41
C TYR A 192 -32.68 14.77 18.71
N LYS A 193 -32.07 15.96 18.62
CA LYS A 193 -31.55 16.73 19.77
C LYS A 193 -30.70 15.88 20.71
N ILE A 194 -29.81 15.03 20.13
CA ILE A 194 -28.97 14.14 20.92
C ILE A 194 -27.96 14.96 21.74
N PRO A 195 -28.02 14.89 23.09
CA PRO A 195 -27.11 15.66 23.93
C PRO A 195 -25.67 15.09 23.89
N ARG A 196 -24.71 15.87 24.44
CA ARG A 196 -23.32 15.46 24.67
C ARG A 196 -22.58 15.07 23.37
N GLY A 197 -22.84 15.82 22.31
CA GLY A 197 -22.05 15.73 21.07
C GLY A 197 -20.71 16.42 21.23
N LEU A 198 -19.69 15.88 20.59
CA LEU A 198 -18.36 16.45 20.55
C LEU A 198 -17.95 16.73 19.09
N TYR A 199 -17.74 18.00 18.77
CA TYR A 199 -17.16 18.41 17.51
C TYR A 199 -15.66 18.56 17.69
N ILE A 200 -14.85 17.86 16.87
CA ILE A 200 -13.38 17.90 16.94
C ILE A 200 -12.80 18.44 15.65
N LYS A 201 -11.59 19.02 15.72
CA LYS A 201 -10.93 19.54 14.54
C LYS A 201 -10.55 18.38 13.60
N GLY A 202 -11.04 18.45 12.36
CA GLY A 202 -10.69 17.56 11.27
C GLY A 202 -9.41 17.99 10.55
N GLU A 203 -9.22 17.49 9.33
CA GLU A 203 -8.00 17.68 8.54
C GLU A 203 -8.36 18.11 7.11
N ASN A 204 -7.70 19.15 6.58
CA ASN A 204 -7.93 19.60 5.21
C ASN A 204 -7.59 18.50 4.20
N GLU A 205 -6.59 17.68 4.51
CA GLU A 205 -6.16 16.54 3.71
C GLU A 205 -7.20 15.42 3.65
N ASN A 206 -8.14 15.36 4.59
CA ASN A 206 -9.26 14.39 4.62
C ASN A 206 -10.42 14.84 3.72
N PHE A 207 -10.11 15.34 2.52
CA PHE A 207 -11.11 15.76 1.55
C PHE A 207 -11.82 14.55 0.92
N LYS A 208 -13.04 14.79 0.44
CA LYS A 208 -13.83 13.79 -0.26
C LYS A 208 -13.54 13.85 -1.76
N ILE A 209 -13.11 12.76 -2.36
CA ILE A 209 -12.97 12.67 -3.82
C ILE A 209 -14.37 12.70 -4.44
N THR A 210 -14.73 13.82 -5.06
CA THR A 210 -16.05 14.07 -5.65
C THR A 210 -15.97 14.47 -7.13
N THR A 211 -14.85 15.04 -7.54
CA THR A 211 -14.57 15.52 -8.89
C THR A 211 -13.29 14.89 -9.45
N LYS A 212 -13.06 15.01 -10.76
CA LYS A 212 -11.82 14.59 -11.40
C LYS A 212 -10.60 15.34 -10.82
N LYS A 213 -10.76 16.63 -10.49
CA LYS A 213 -9.70 17.42 -9.83
C LYS A 213 -9.30 16.85 -8.48
N ASP A 214 -10.27 16.40 -7.68
CA ASP A 214 -9.98 15.75 -6.39
C ASP A 214 -9.23 14.44 -6.58
N LEU A 215 -9.60 13.67 -7.60
CA LEU A 215 -8.90 12.42 -7.95
C LEU A 215 -7.46 12.67 -8.38
N ASP A 216 -7.23 13.67 -9.22
CA ASP A 216 -5.89 14.04 -9.68
C ASP A 216 -5.04 14.58 -8.53
N LEU A 217 -5.62 15.36 -7.62
CA LEU A 217 -4.96 15.78 -6.39
C LEU A 217 -4.56 14.58 -5.54
N PHE A 218 -5.47 13.62 -5.35
CA PHE A 218 -5.18 12.41 -4.58
C PHE A 218 -4.06 11.58 -5.23
N LYS A 219 -4.08 11.42 -6.57
CA LYS A 219 -2.99 10.77 -7.31
C LYS A 219 -1.64 11.42 -7.04
N LYS A 220 -1.57 12.76 -7.11
CA LYS A 220 -0.34 13.51 -6.81
C LYS A 220 0.15 13.27 -5.38
N ILE A 221 -0.77 13.27 -4.40
CA ILE A 221 -0.43 12.99 -2.99
C ILE A 221 0.13 11.57 -2.83
N ILE A 222 -0.46 10.57 -3.48
CA ILE A 222 0.05 9.18 -3.40
C ILE A 222 1.42 9.08 -4.05
N ILE A 223 1.62 9.68 -5.24
CA ILE A 223 2.91 9.68 -5.93
C ILE A 223 3.99 10.39 -5.09
N SER A 224 3.68 11.53 -4.45
CA SER A 224 4.64 12.27 -3.61
C SER A 224 5.06 11.50 -2.35
N ARG A 225 4.32 10.48 -1.95
CA ARG A 225 4.65 9.60 -0.81
C ARG A 225 5.50 8.39 -1.20
N ILE A 226 5.68 8.15 -2.50
CA ILE A 226 6.54 7.06 -2.96
C ILE A 226 7.99 7.49 -2.72
N SER A 227 8.68 6.75 -1.88
CA SER A 227 10.10 6.90 -1.63
C SER A 227 10.85 5.82 -2.40
N PHE A 228 11.81 6.24 -3.19
CA PHE A 228 12.75 5.35 -3.86
C PHE A 228 14.08 5.35 -3.12
N LYS A 229 14.69 4.18 -3.03
CA LYS A 229 16.08 4.05 -2.57
C LYS A 229 16.83 3.22 -3.60
N VAL A 230 18.09 3.55 -3.79
CA VAL A 230 18.99 2.89 -4.72
C VAL A 230 20.17 2.32 -3.94
N GLY A 231 20.54 1.10 -4.24
CA GLY A 231 21.76 0.47 -3.74
C GLY A 231 22.57 -0.09 -4.90
N ASN A 232 23.88 0.02 -4.78
CA ASN A 232 24.84 -0.56 -5.70
C ASN A 232 25.55 -1.72 -5.02
N GLY A 233 25.82 -2.77 -5.78
CA GLY A 233 26.68 -3.87 -5.37
C GLY A 233 27.73 -4.10 -6.45
N PHE A 234 28.94 -4.30 -6.03
CA PHE A 234 30.06 -4.66 -6.88
C PHE A 234 30.84 -5.80 -6.27
N ASP A 235 31.15 -6.79 -7.08
CA ASP A 235 32.01 -7.90 -6.65
C ASP A 235 32.95 -8.31 -7.77
N VAL A 236 34.11 -8.81 -7.41
CA VAL A 236 35.15 -9.29 -8.35
C VAL A 236 35.87 -10.50 -7.78
N HIS A 237 35.91 -11.57 -8.54
CA HIS A 237 36.61 -12.78 -8.15
C HIS A 237 37.68 -13.18 -9.19
N ARG A 238 38.81 -13.75 -8.68
CA ARG A 238 39.89 -14.28 -9.49
C ARG A 238 39.42 -15.56 -10.19
N LEU A 239 39.83 -15.73 -11.42
CA LEU A 239 39.72 -16.98 -12.18
C LEU A 239 40.94 -17.85 -11.94
N VAL A 240 40.71 -19.10 -11.51
CA VAL A 240 41.72 -20.14 -11.34
C VAL A 240 41.34 -21.38 -12.16
N LYS A 241 42.26 -22.33 -12.37
CA LYS A 241 41.95 -23.59 -13.05
C LYS A 241 40.81 -24.33 -12.35
N GLY A 242 39.85 -24.85 -13.11
CA GLY A 242 38.68 -25.51 -12.57
C GLY A 242 37.82 -26.15 -13.66
N ASP A 243 36.56 -26.46 -13.33
CA ASP A 243 35.65 -27.25 -14.16
C ASP A 243 34.32 -26.51 -14.46
N GLY A 244 34.36 -25.19 -14.32
CA GLY A 244 33.19 -24.32 -14.59
C GLY A 244 33.07 -23.17 -13.62
N ILE A 245 32.38 -22.14 -14.06
CA ILE A 245 32.20 -20.87 -13.34
C ILE A 245 30.75 -20.75 -12.87
N MET A 246 30.52 -20.48 -11.58
CA MET A 246 29.19 -20.21 -11.04
C MET A 246 28.82 -18.75 -11.27
N LEU A 247 27.72 -18.49 -11.98
CA LEU A 247 27.21 -17.14 -12.27
C LEU A 247 25.70 -17.09 -12.13
N GLY A 248 25.17 -16.39 -11.11
CA GLY A 248 23.76 -16.30 -10.82
C GLY A 248 23.13 -17.66 -10.50
N GLY A 249 23.87 -18.56 -9.84
CA GLY A 249 23.47 -19.93 -9.52
C GLY A 249 23.44 -20.87 -10.72
N ILE A 250 24.08 -20.51 -11.87
CA ILE A 250 24.17 -21.32 -13.09
C ILE A 250 25.63 -21.66 -13.35
N LYS A 251 25.94 -22.96 -13.52
CA LYS A 251 27.30 -23.41 -13.93
C LYS A 251 27.51 -23.10 -15.41
N VAL A 252 28.44 -22.20 -15.69
CA VAL A 252 28.91 -21.84 -17.03
C VAL A 252 30.11 -22.71 -17.40
N LYS A 253 30.06 -23.37 -18.55
CA LYS A 253 31.14 -24.25 -19.01
C LYS A 253 32.45 -23.47 -19.25
N SER A 254 33.50 -23.86 -18.56
CA SER A 254 34.85 -23.27 -18.63
C SER A 254 35.87 -24.25 -18.07
N ASP A 255 37.13 -24.12 -18.43
CA ASP A 255 38.32 -24.78 -17.82
C ASP A 255 38.80 -24.03 -16.58
N LYS A 256 38.03 -22.99 -16.13
CA LYS A 256 38.30 -22.15 -14.96
C LYS A 256 37.12 -22.17 -13.98
N LYS A 257 37.40 -21.81 -12.73
CA LYS A 257 36.42 -21.53 -11.68
C LYS A 257 36.74 -20.22 -10.99
N LEU A 258 35.78 -19.65 -10.27
CA LEU A 258 36.02 -18.51 -9.41
C LEU A 258 36.64 -18.93 -8.08
N ALA A 259 37.68 -18.21 -7.65
CA ALA A 259 38.30 -18.40 -6.35
C ALA A 259 37.49 -17.60 -5.30
N GLY A 260 37.04 -18.26 -4.24
CA GLY A 260 36.24 -17.63 -3.16
C GLY A 260 36.05 -18.58 -1.98
N HIS A 261 35.54 -18.07 -0.86
CA HIS A 261 35.23 -18.89 0.33
C HIS A 261 33.91 -19.65 0.20
N SER A 262 32.99 -19.16 -0.66
CA SER A 262 31.76 -19.85 -1.09
C SER A 262 31.97 -20.40 -2.50
N ASP A 263 30.90 -20.64 -3.26
CA ASP A 263 30.98 -20.97 -4.71
C ASP A 263 31.51 -19.79 -5.55
N GLY A 264 31.80 -18.64 -4.95
CA GLY A 264 32.36 -17.44 -5.57
C GLY A 264 31.45 -16.74 -6.56
N ASP A 265 30.14 -16.91 -6.49
CA ASP A 265 29.19 -16.32 -7.43
C ASP A 265 29.12 -14.80 -7.30
N VAL A 266 29.92 -14.10 -8.13
CA VAL A 266 30.01 -12.64 -8.16
C VAL A 266 28.69 -11.94 -8.43
N ILE A 267 27.73 -12.59 -9.10
CA ILE A 267 26.42 -12.02 -9.39
C ILE A 267 25.57 -12.03 -8.11
N ILE A 268 25.51 -13.16 -7.43
CA ILE A 268 24.70 -13.28 -6.20
C ILE A 268 25.30 -12.41 -5.11
N HIS A 269 26.63 -12.33 -4.96
CA HIS A 269 27.26 -11.45 -3.97
C HIS A 269 26.95 -9.98 -4.23
N ALA A 270 27.17 -9.49 -5.46
CA ALA A 270 26.84 -8.13 -5.84
C ALA A 270 25.32 -7.83 -5.70
N LEU A 271 24.45 -8.82 -5.99
CA LEU A 271 23.01 -8.65 -5.81
C LEU A 271 22.64 -8.50 -4.32
N CYS A 272 23.22 -9.30 -3.44
CA CYS A 272 23.03 -9.17 -2.02
C CYS A 272 23.44 -7.78 -1.52
N ASP A 273 24.61 -7.29 -1.90
CA ASP A 273 25.12 -5.98 -1.51
C ASP A 273 24.28 -4.83 -2.07
N SER A 274 23.80 -4.94 -3.31
CA SER A 274 22.92 -3.91 -3.87
C SER A 274 21.58 -3.81 -3.13
N ILE A 275 21.01 -4.95 -2.70
CA ILE A 275 19.78 -4.98 -1.90
C ILE A 275 20.04 -4.43 -0.50
N LEU A 276 21.12 -4.84 0.15
CA LEU A 276 21.51 -4.36 1.48
C LEU A 276 21.76 -2.85 1.45
N GLY A 277 22.49 -2.34 0.45
CA GLY A 277 22.73 -0.91 0.26
C GLY A 277 21.44 -0.11 0.08
N ALA A 278 20.50 -0.59 -0.75
CA ALA A 278 19.18 0.03 -0.92
C ALA A 278 18.38 0.09 0.40
N LEU A 279 18.52 -0.93 1.27
CA LEU A 279 17.91 -0.98 2.60
C LEU A 279 18.68 -0.19 3.66
N SER A 280 19.79 0.46 3.31
CA SER A 280 20.70 1.15 4.25
C SER A 280 21.24 0.19 5.33
N LYS A 281 21.55 -1.05 4.94
CA LYS A 281 22.15 -2.08 5.78
C LYS A 281 23.64 -2.21 5.49
N LYS A 282 24.35 -2.98 6.36
CA LYS A 282 25.76 -3.33 6.16
C LYS A 282 25.93 -4.31 4.99
N ASP A 283 27.16 -4.53 4.56
CA ASP A 283 27.56 -5.40 3.45
C ASP A 283 27.35 -6.90 3.72
N ILE A 284 27.46 -7.70 2.65
CA ILE A 284 27.32 -9.15 2.70
C ILE A 284 28.34 -9.80 3.66
N GLY A 285 29.57 -9.29 3.74
CA GLY A 285 30.60 -9.80 4.63
C GLY A 285 30.27 -9.67 6.12
N THR A 286 29.48 -8.66 6.49
CA THR A 286 29.00 -8.53 7.87
C THR A 286 27.97 -9.61 8.24
N TYR A 287 27.14 -10.06 7.30
CA TYR A 287 26.11 -11.08 7.55
C TYR A 287 26.60 -12.51 7.32
N PHE A 288 27.62 -12.66 6.48
CA PHE A 288 28.23 -13.95 6.09
C PHE A 288 29.77 -13.83 6.08
N PRO A 289 30.39 -13.65 7.25
CA PRO A 289 31.83 -13.46 7.32
C PRO A 289 32.58 -14.66 6.81
N SER A 290 33.61 -14.45 5.98
CA SER A 290 34.47 -15.49 5.42
C SER A 290 35.26 -16.24 6.50
N SER A 291 35.42 -15.68 7.69
CA SER A 291 36.06 -16.34 8.84
C SER A 291 35.20 -17.43 9.48
N ASP A 292 33.89 -17.48 9.20
CA ASP A 292 33.00 -18.49 9.76
C ASP A 292 32.94 -19.72 8.83
N LEU A 293 33.47 -20.83 9.31
CA LEU A 293 33.59 -22.10 8.56
C LEU A 293 32.25 -22.64 8.03
N LYS A 294 31.10 -22.26 8.64
CA LYS A 294 29.78 -22.69 8.16
C LYS A 294 29.41 -22.11 6.77
N PHE A 295 30.13 -21.09 6.29
CA PHE A 295 29.93 -20.51 4.97
C PHE A 295 30.97 -20.94 3.95
N LYS A 296 31.93 -21.77 4.35
CA LYS A 296 32.91 -22.37 3.45
C LYS A 296 32.19 -23.28 2.46
N ASP A 297 32.47 -23.10 1.17
CA ASP A 297 31.88 -23.85 0.05
C ASP A 297 30.33 -23.77 0.00
N ALA A 298 29.73 -22.81 0.70
CA ALA A 298 28.28 -22.65 0.74
C ALA A 298 27.74 -22.14 -0.62
N ASP A 299 26.57 -22.64 -1.02
CA ASP A 299 25.81 -22.13 -2.15
C ASP A 299 25.34 -20.69 -1.87
N SER A 300 25.82 -19.74 -2.66
CA SER A 300 25.48 -18.30 -2.54
C SER A 300 23.98 -18.03 -2.69
N SER A 301 23.19 -18.92 -3.30
CA SER A 301 21.73 -18.81 -3.37
C SER A 301 21.09 -18.79 -1.98
N ASN A 302 21.72 -19.43 -0.98
CA ASN A 302 21.27 -19.37 0.41
C ASN A 302 21.45 -17.98 1.02
N PHE A 303 22.52 -17.26 0.63
CA PHE A 303 22.73 -15.88 1.09
C PHE A 303 21.65 -14.98 0.52
N LEU A 304 21.39 -15.06 -0.79
CA LEU A 304 20.32 -14.29 -1.44
C LEU A 304 18.95 -14.57 -0.79
N THR A 305 18.64 -15.82 -0.50
CA THR A 305 17.39 -16.20 0.16
C THR A 305 17.23 -15.52 1.53
N LYS A 306 18.31 -15.40 2.31
CA LYS A 306 18.30 -14.70 3.61
C LYS A 306 18.15 -13.19 3.42
N ILE A 307 18.85 -12.60 2.44
CA ILE A 307 18.75 -11.15 2.14
C ILE A 307 17.36 -10.78 1.64
N MET A 308 16.74 -11.62 0.81
CA MET A 308 15.35 -11.41 0.37
C MET A 308 14.33 -11.35 1.54
N LYS A 309 14.60 -12.02 2.66
CA LYS A 309 13.77 -11.86 3.87
C LYS A 309 13.81 -10.44 4.44
N PHE A 310 14.93 -9.71 4.29
CA PHE A 310 14.99 -8.31 4.74
C PHE A 310 14.06 -7.40 3.92
N ILE A 311 13.98 -7.60 2.59
CA ILE A 311 13.01 -6.89 1.74
C ILE A 311 11.58 -7.24 2.18
N ASN A 312 11.27 -8.54 2.31
CA ASN A 312 9.92 -9.01 2.65
C ASN A 312 9.43 -8.50 4.03
N ASN A 313 10.36 -8.27 4.97
CA ASN A 313 10.07 -7.74 6.30
C ASN A 313 10.11 -6.20 6.36
N SER A 314 10.43 -5.53 5.26
CA SER A 314 10.45 -4.07 5.15
C SER A 314 9.15 -3.51 4.55
N SER A 315 9.01 -2.17 4.56
CA SER A 315 7.94 -1.48 3.83
C SER A 315 8.26 -1.28 2.34
N TYR A 316 9.40 -1.77 1.87
CA TYR A 316 9.87 -1.59 0.50
C TYR A 316 9.70 -2.85 -0.33
N ASN A 317 9.57 -2.66 -1.65
CA ASN A 317 9.59 -3.71 -2.66
C ASN A 317 10.64 -3.39 -3.71
N ILE A 318 11.31 -4.39 -4.26
CA ILE A 318 12.23 -4.19 -5.38
C ILE A 318 11.42 -3.75 -6.60
N SER A 319 11.76 -2.60 -7.17
CA SER A 319 11.15 -2.10 -8.40
C SER A 319 11.97 -2.42 -9.64
N ASN A 320 13.30 -2.45 -9.52
CA ASN A 320 14.21 -2.78 -10.62
C ASN A 320 15.54 -3.32 -10.10
N VAL A 321 16.09 -4.28 -10.84
CA VAL A 321 17.47 -4.80 -10.68
C VAL A 321 18.13 -4.79 -12.06
N ASP A 322 19.24 -4.09 -12.20
CA ASP A 322 20.01 -4.02 -13.43
C ASP A 322 21.42 -4.58 -13.19
N ILE A 323 21.71 -5.70 -13.85
CA ILE A 323 22.94 -6.50 -13.68
C ILE A 323 23.84 -6.29 -14.89
N THR A 324 25.08 -5.94 -14.64
CA THR A 324 26.14 -5.89 -15.66
C THR A 324 27.27 -6.82 -15.25
N ILE A 325 27.44 -7.92 -16.00
CA ILE A 325 28.53 -8.88 -15.81
C ILE A 325 29.69 -8.44 -16.72
N ILE A 326 30.87 -8.33 -16.16
CA ILE A 326 32.07 -7.94 -16.88
C ILE A 326 32.99 -9.17 -16.98
N CYS A 327 33.05 -9.76 -18.18
CA CYS A 327 33.72 -11.05 -18.43
C CYS A 327 34.28 -11.09 -19.84
N GLN A 328 35.58 -11.32 -19.99
CA GLN A 328 36.22 -11.46 -21.30
C GLN A 328 35.96 -12.85 -21.89
N ALA A 329 36.13 -13.89 -21.09
CA ALA A 329 35.88 -15.28 -21.45
C ALA A 329 35.40 -16.07 -20.22
N PRO A 330 34.47 -17.04 -20.40
CA PRO A 330 33.80 -17.45 -21.63
C PRO A 330 32.73 -16.48 -22.13
N SER A 331 32.27 -16.63 -23.38
CA SER A 331 31.15 -15.86 -23.90
C SER A 331 29.85 -16.17 -23.12
N LEU A 332 29.19 -15.14 -22.59
CA LEU A 332 27.96 -15.27 -21.82
C LEU A 332 26.71 -15.14 -22.70
N LYS A 333 26.83 -15.05 -24.03
CA LYS A 333 25.71 -14.84 -24.95
C LYS A 333 24.55 -15.82 -24.70
N ASN A 334 24.84 -17.10 -24.55
CA ASN A 334 23.85 -18.17 -24.36
C ASN A 334 23.48 -18.42 -22.89
N TYR A 335 24.08 -17.70 -21.95
CA TYR A 335 23.89 -17.89 -20.52
C TYR A 335 23.05 -16.78 -19.89
N LYS A 336 23.00 -15.58 -20.48
CA LYS A 336 22.25 -14.43 -19.91
C LYS A 336 20.81 -14.77 -19.56
N GLU A 337 20.07 -15.40 -20.47
CA GLU A 337 18.67 -15.77 -20.22
C GLU A 337 18.52 -16.88 -19.16
N LYS A 338 19.47 -17.82 -19.11
CA LYS A 338 19.49 -18.88 -18.07
C LYS A 338 19.75 -18.27 -16.69
N ILE A 339 20.71 -17.36 -16.57
CA ILE A 339 21.03 -16.60 -15.36
C ILE A 339 19.81 -15.78 -14.94
N LYS A 340 19.21 -15.02 -15.85
CA LYS A 340 18.00 -14.24 -15.58
C LYS A 340 16.88 -15.12 -15.03
N LYS A 341 16.59 -16.23 -15.70
CA LYS A 341 15.54 -17.18 -15.29
C LYS A 341 15.76 -17.73 -13.89
N ASN A 342 16.99 -18.09 -13.55
CA ASN A 342 17.32 -18.59 -12.21
C ASN A 342 17.21 -17.50 -11.15
N LEU A 343 17.70 -16.30 -11.41
CA LEU A 343 17.59 -15.17 -10.49
C LEU A 343 16.11 -14.77 -10.24
N LEU A 344 15.26 -14.80 -11.27
CA LEU A 344 13.81 -14.60 -11.12
C LEU A 344 13.17 -15.66 -10.21
N LYS A 345 13.59 -16.93 -10.32
CA LYS A 345 13.14 -18.00 -9.44
C LYS A 345 13.54 -17.76 -7.98
N LEU A 346 14.81 -17.38 -7.74
CA LEU A 346 15.35 -17.12 -6.41
C LEU A 346 14.75 -15.87 -5.75
N THR A 347 14.57 -14.80 -6.51
CA THR A 347 14.07 -13.50 -5.99
C THR A 347 12.56 -13.37 -6.02
N LYS A 348 11.85 -14.21 -6.78
CA LYS A 348 10.41 -14.12 -7.07
C LYS A 348 9.99 -12.79 -7.73
N LEU A 349 10.92 -12.12 -8.40
CA LEU A 349 10.67 -10.91 -9.17
C LEU A 349 9.94 -11.23 -10.48
N LYS A 350 9.25 -10.24 -11.03
CA LYS A 350 8.68 -10.32 -12.38
C LYS A 350 9.76 -10.08 -13.44
N SER A 351 9.60 -10.64 -14.62
CA SER A 351 10.60 -10.56 -15.71
C SER A 351 10.97 -9.13 -16.12
N ASN A 352 10.04 -8.18 -15.99
CA ASN A 352 10.27 -6.76 -16.28
C ASN A 352 10.97 -5.99 -15.14
N GLN A 353 11.25 -6.63 -14.01
CA GLN A 353 11.97 -6.03 -12.88
C GLN A 353 13.44 -6.39 -12.83
N LEU A 354 13.91 -7.30 -13.69
CA LEU A 354 15.30 -7.78 -13.68
C LEU A 354 15.87 -7.82 -15.09
N ASN A 355 17.02 -7.17 -15.26
CA ASN A 355 17.77 -7.16 -16.51
C ASN A 355 19.17 -7.72 -16.29
N VAL A 356 19.70 -8.45 -17.29
CA VAL A 356 21.06 -9.03 -17.29
C VAL A 356 21.81 -8.64 -18.57
N LYS A 357 22.90 -7.90 -18.40
CA LYS A 357 23.82 -7.49 -19.44
C LYS A 357 25.19 -8.15 -19.23
N ALA A 358 25.90 -8.40 -20.28
CA ALA A 358 27.29 -8.84 -20.23
C ALA A 358 28.16 -7.98 -21.15
N LYS A 359 29.33 -7.60 -20.68
CA LYS A 359 30.32 -6.79 -21.38
C LYS A 359 31.70 -7.44 -21.31
N THR A 360 32.51 -7.24 -22.36
CA THR A 360 33.96 -7.47 -22.33
C THR A 360 34.65 -6.18 -21.90
N THR A 361 35.95 -6.26 -21.64
CA THR A 361 36.81 -5.09 -21.42
C THR A 361 37.79 -4.89 -22.62
N ASP A 362 37.49 -5.47 -23.78
CA ASP A 362 38.31 -5.37 -25.00
C ASP A 362 39.78 -5.66 -24.74
N TYR A 363 40.01 -6.77 -23.99
CA TYR A 363 41.32 -7.27 -23.57
C TYR A 363 42.10 -6.35 -22.60
N LEU A 364 41.45 -5.31 -22.01
CA LEU A 364 42.09 -4.41 -21.05
C LEU A 364 42.06 -4.98 -19.62
N GLY A 365 43.16 -4.84 -18.91
CA GLY A 365 43.31 -5.12 -17.49
C GLY A 365 43.13 -6.59 -17.09
N LEU A 366 42.87 -6.85 -15.80
CA LEU A 366 42.78 -8.21 -15.26
C LEU A 366 41.63 -9.02 -15.87
N ILE A 367 40.50 -8.37 -16.15
CA ILE A 367 39.33 -9.04 -16.74
C ILE A 367 39.61 -9.34 -18.21
N GLY A 368 40.19 -8.39 -18.95
CA GLY A 368 40.57 -8.57 -20.35
C GLY A 368 41.57 -9.69 -20.55
N ASN A 369 42.46 -9.90 -19.60
CA ASN A 369 43.39 -11.04 -19.57
C ASN A 369 42.78 -12.34 -19.01
N SER A 370 41.46 -12.37 -18.81
CA SER A 370 40.74 -13.53 -18.28
C SER A 370 41.31 -14.04 -16.94
N LYS A 371 41.80 -13.13 -16.09
CA LYS A 371 42.28 -13.41 -14.72
C LYS A 371 41.23 -13.17 -13.66
N ALA A 372 40.13 -12.46 -13.99
CA ALA A 372 39.03 -12.17 -13.09
C ALA A 372 37.69 -12.01 -13.85
N ILE A 373 36.59 -12.13 -13.12
CA ILE A 373 35.25 -11.72 -13.55
C ILE A 373 34.73 -10.78 -12.49
N SER A 374 33.99 -9.74 -12.90
CA SER A 374 33.30 -8.86 -11.99
C SER A 374 31.83 -8.69 -12.37
N CYS A 375 31.04 -8.24 -11.39
CA CYS A 375 29.66 -7.91 -11.58
C CYS A 375 29.34 -6.58 -10.90
N TRP A 376 28.59 -5.71 -11.58
CA TRP A 376 28.04 -4.48 -11.05
C TRP A 376 26.52 -4.56 -11.11
N ILE A 377 25.86 -4.31 -10.00
CA ILE A 377 24.41 -4.38 -9.90
C ILE A 377 23.86 -3.10 -9.25
N THR A 378 22.82 -2.57 -9.86
CA THR A 378 22.03 -1.50 -9.26
C THR A 378 20.63 -2.02 -8.93
N THR A 379 20.25 -1.95 -7.66
CA THR A 379 18.90 -2.30 -7.18
C THR A 379 18.16 -1.05 -6.76
N THR A 380 16.95 -0.85 -7.30
CA THR A 380 16.02 0.20 -6.88
C THR A 380 14.87 -0.42 -6.11
N ILE A 381 14.59 0.10 -4.93
CA ILE A 381 13.44 -0.30 -4.12
C ILE A 381 12.48 0.88 -3.96
N LYS A 382 11.19 0.59 -3.79
CA LYS A 382 10.13 1.57 -3.52
C LYS A 382 9.20 1.07 -2.42
N ASN A 383 8.67 2.00 -1.61
CA ASN A 383 7.65 1.72 -0.61
C ASN A 383 6.23 1.75 -1.18
#